data_b0bc0fa6229e780e03f5693c16a0c6f9
#
_entry.id   b0bc0fa6229e780e03f5693c16a0c6f9
#
_cell.length_a   1.000
_cell.length_b   1.000
_cell.length_c   1.000
_cell.angle_alpha   90.00
_cell.angle_beta   90.00
_cell.angle_gamma   90.00
#
_symmetry.space_group_name_H-M   'P 1'
#
loop_
_entity.id
_entity.type
_entity.pdbx_description
1 polymer ?
#
loop_
_entity_poly.entity_id
_entity_poly.type
_entity_poly.pdbx_seq_one_letter_code
_entity_poly.pdbx_strand_id
1 'polypeptide(L)'
;MELLLTQKFSPGTLRVVDDSANHAGHAGATPGGETHYSVLLVSNLFSGMSRVARSRAVHDTLAGELSTGLHALALTLRSPEEHARNT
;
A
#
# COMPACT_ATOMS: atom_id res chain seq x y z
N MET A 1 8.09 5.41 -1.09
CA MET A 1 6.67 5.04 -0.89
C MET A 1 6.09 5.58 0.42
N GLU A 2 6.72 5.29 1.55
CA GLU A 2 6.20 5.75 2.84
C GLU A 2 6.11 7.28 2.94
N LEU A 3 7.11 7.98 2.45
CA LEU A 3 7.13 9.44 2.51
C LEU A 3 5.97 10.06 1.73
N LEU A 4 5.72 9.56 0.53
CA LEU A 4 4.62 10.06 -0.30
C LEU A 4 3.28 9.81 0.36
N LEU A 5 3.08 8.64 0.94
CA LEU A 5 1.84 8.30 1.61
C LEU A 5 1.64 9.13 2.88
N THR A 6 2.72 9.38 3.62
CA THR A 6 2.66 10.21 4.80
C THR A 6 2.30 11.65 4.46
N GLN A 7 2.91 12.20 3.43
CA GLN A 7 2.64 13.58 3.01
C GLN A 7 1.22 13.74 2.46
N LYS A 8 0.73 12.76 1.71
CA LYS A 8 -0.58 12.86 1.06
C LYS A 8 -1.74 12.59 2.00
N PHE A 9 -1.60 11.60 2.87
CA PHE A 9 -2.71 11.10 3.67
C PHE A 9 -2.63 11.42 5.16
N SER A 10 -1.49 11.90 5.64
CA SER A 10 -1.26 12.20 7.07
C SER A 10 -1.80 11.07 7.96
N PRO A 11 -1.36 9.83 7.75
CA PRO A 11 -1.98 8.68 8.40
C PRO A 11 -1.68 8.61 9.88
N GLY A 12 -2.65 8.08 10.63
CA GLY A 12 -2.43 7.71 12.02
C GLY A 12 -1.64 6.41 12.13
N THR A 13 -1.77 5.54 11.13
CA THR A 13 -1.02 4.29 11.05
C THR A 13 -0.59 4.07 9.60
N LEU A 14 0.67 3.77 9.42
CA LEU A 14 1.21 3.41 8.11
C LEU A 14 2.23 2.30 8.29
N ARG A 15 2.03 1.20 7.58
CA ARG A 15 2.99 0.10 7.56
C ARG A 15 3.19 -0.35 6.13
N VAL A 16 4.42 -0.32 5.68
CA VAL A 16 4.81 -0.82 4.35
C VAL A 16 5.75 -1.99 4.57
N VAL A 17 5.35 -3.15 4.09
CA VAL A 17 6.14 -4.38 4.23
C VAL A 17 6.55 -4.85 2.85
N ASP A 18 7.84 -5.06 2.66
CA ASP A 18 8.38 -5.63 1.43
C ASP A 18 8.28 -7.14 1.53
N ASP A 19 7.35 -7.71 0.79
CA ASP A 19 7.09 -9.16 0.78
C ASP A 19 7.93 -9.88 -0.28
N SER A 20 8.77 -9.18 -1.02
CA SER A 20 9.59 -9.77 -2.08
C SER A 20 10.48 -10.90 -1.55
N ALA A 21 11.00 -10.72 -0.34
CA ALA A 21 11.86 -11.73 0.29
C ALA A 21 11.12 -13.04 0.57
N ASN A 22 9.82 -12.99 0.74
CA ASN A 22 9.02 -14.20 0.99
C ASN A 22 8.94 -15.11 -0.22
N HIS A 23 9.26 -14.58 -1.39
CA HIS A 23 9.24 -15.33 -2.64
C HIS A 23 10.63 -15.78 -3.08
N ALA A 24 11.66 -15.38 -2.37
CA ALA A 24 13.04 -15.58 -2.80
C ALA A 24 13.45 -17.05 -2.92
N GLY A 25 12.83 -17.94 -2.20
CA GLY A 25 13.15 -19.36 -2.26
C GLY A 25 12.24 -20.16 -3.19
N HIS A 26 11.31 -19.55 -3.85
CA HIS A 26 10.36 -20.25 -4.71
C HIS A 26 10.90 -20.45 -6.11
N ALA A 27 10.55 -21.58 -6.71
CA ALA A 27 11.03 -21.93 -8.03
C ALA A 27 10.64 -20.92 -9.12
N GLY A 28 9.56 -20.19 -8.91
CA GLY A 28 9.11 -19.17 -9.86
C GLY A 28 9.69 -17.79 -9.61
N ALA A 29 10.51 -17.62 -8.57
CA ALA A 29 11.07 -16.32 -8.24
C ALA A 29 12.18 -15.98 -9.24
N THR A 30 12.08 -14.81 -9.85
CA THR A 30 13.09 -14.34 -10.81
C THR A 30 13.81 -13.14 -10.24
N PRO A 31 15.16 -13.14 -10.28
CA PRO A 31 15.91 -11.96 -9.89
C PRO A 31 15.51 -10.78 -10.78
N GLY A 32 15.21 -9.65 -10.16
CA GLY A 32 14.76 -8.48 -10.90
C GLY A 32 13.30 -8.54 -11.33
N GLY A 33 12.55 -9.55 -10.86
CA GLY A 33 11.12 -9.64 -11.14
C GLY A 33 10.30 -8.66 -10.31
N GLU A 34 9.00 -8.91 -10.24
CA GLU A 34 8.07 -8.04 -9.54
C GLU A 34 8.42 -7.90 -8.07
N THR A 35 8.34 -6.66 -7.57
CA THR A 35 8.44 -6.37 -6.15
C THR A 35 7.04 -6.41 -5.56
N HIS A 36 6.89 -7.10 -4.43
CA HIS A 36 5.61 -7.22 -3.75
C HIS A 36 5.63 -6.46 -2.44
N TYR A 37 4.66 -5.58 -2.26
CA TYR A 37 4.52 -4.80 -1.03
C TYR A 37 3.13 -4.97 -0.44
N SER A 38 3.08 -5.07 0.89
CA SER A 38 1.83 -4.99 1.63
C SER A 38 1.79 -3.64 2.35
N VAL A 39 0.72 -2.89 2.13
CA VAL A 39 0.56 -1.55 2.71
C VAL A 39 -0.68 -1.52 3.58
N LEU A 40 -0.49 -1.16 4.85
CA LEU A 40 -1.59 -0.81 5.76
C LEU A 40 -1.56 0.69 5.94
N LEU A 41 -2.64 1.35 5.56
CA LEU A 41 -2.76 2.80 5.63
C LEU A 41 -4.08 3.16 6.29
N VAL A 42 -4.02 3.81 7.43
CA VAL A 42 -5.20 4.25 8.19
C VAL A 42 -5.20 5.76 8.20
N SER A 43 -6.20 6.37 7.58
CA SER A 43 -6.27 7.82 7.43
C SER A 43 -7.70 8.33 7.56
N ASN A 44 -7.84 9.48 8.21
CA ASN A 44 -9.12 10.19 8.28
C ASN A 44 -9.67 10.54 6.91
N LEU A 45 -8.78 10.71 5.92
CA LEU A 45 -9.20 11.04 4.56
C LEU A 45 -10.01 9.94 3.91
N PHE A 46 -9.90 8.72 4.40
CA PHE A 46 -10.64 7.59 3.87
C PHE A 46 -12.07 7.49 4.40
N SER A 47 -12.42 8.27 5.42
CA SER A 47 -13.79 8.30 5.94
C SER A 47 -14.75 8.76 4.85
N GLY A 48 -15.80 7.99 4.61
CA GLY A 48 -16.78 8.31 3.57
C GLY A 48 -16.36 7.96 2.16
N MET A 49 -15.16 7.45 1.95
CA MET A 49 -14.71 7.03 0.63
C MET A 49 -14.98 5.55 0.39
N SER A 50 -15.34 5.21 -0.85
CA SER A 50 -15.47 3.82 -1.26
C SER A 50 -14.09 3.16 -1.31
N ARG A 51 -14.07 1.82 -1.31
CA ARG A 51 -12.81 1.08 -1.43
C ARG A 51 -12.10 1.39 -2.75
N VAL A 52 -12.86 1.50 -3.81
CA VAL A 52 -12.30 1.82 -5.14
C VAL A 52 -11.66 3.20 -5.14
N ALA A 53 -12.34 4.20 -4.54
CA ALA A 53 -11.81 5.56 -4.47
C ALA A 53 -10.51 5.62 -3.65
N ARG A 54 -10.47 4.88 -2.54
CA ARG A 54 -9.25 4.81 -1.70
C ARG A 54 -8.08 4.22 -2.47
N SER A 55 -8.32 3.09 -3.12
CA SER A 55 -7.31 2.40 -3.90
C SER A 55 -6.79 3.29 -5.03
N ARG A 56 -7.70 3.96 -5.72
CA ARG A 56 -7.34 4.86 -6.80
C ARG A 56 -6.48 6.02 -6.32
N ALA A 57 -6.83 6.60 -5.16
CA ALA A 57 -6.06 7.69 -4.57
C ALA A 57 -4.63 7.25 -4.23
N VAL A 58 -4.46 6.05 -3.69
CA VAL A 58 -3.14 5.52 -3.36
C VAL A 58 -2.34 5.25 -4.62
N HIS A 59 -2.94 4.62 -5.62
CA HIS A 59 -2.26 4.36 -6.89
C HIS A 59 -1.83 5.65 -7.58
N ASP A 60 -2.69 6.67 -7.58
CA ASP A 60 -2.33 7.96 -8.16
C ASP A 60 -1.16 8.61 -7.44
N THR A 61 -1.13 8.50 -6.11
CA THR A 61 -0.04 9.05 -5.31
C THR A 61 1.29 8.36 -5.61
N LEU A 62 1.23 7.05 -5.85
CA LEU A 62 2.43 6.24 -6.09
C LEU A 62 2.75 6.05 -7.56
N ALA A 63 2.02 6.72 -8.45
CA ALA A 63 2.16 6.50 -9.89
C ALA A 63 3.60 6.64 -10.39
N GLY A 64 4.34 7.63 -9.86
CA GLY A 64 5.74 7.83 -10.24
C GLY A 64 6.64 6.66 -9.85
N GLU A 65 6.41 6.06 -8.69
CA GLU A 65 7.17 4.90 -8.25
C GLU A 65 6.77 3.64 -9.01
N LEU A 66 5.48 3.48 -9.27
CA LEU A 66 4.98 2.31 -9.97
C LEU A 66 5.44 2.25 -11.43
N SER A 67 5.71 3.40 -12.02
CA SER A 67 6.17 3.47 -13.41
C SER A 67 7.63 3.08 -13.59
N THR A 68 8.41 3.01 -12.51
CA THR A 68 9.83 2.68 -12.57
C THR A 68 10.12 1.18 -12.47
N GLY A 69 9.08 0.38 -12.26
CA GLY A 69 9.22 -1.08 -12.18
C GLY A 69 7.87 -1.72 -11.93
N LEU A 70 7.83 -3.03 -12.05
CA LEU A 70 6.62 -3.80 -11.76
C LEU A 70 6.51 -4.02 -10.27
N HIS A 71 5.46 -3.46 -9.69
CA HIS A 71 5.17 -3.61 -8.27
C HIS A 71 3.78 -4.19 -8.10
N ALA A 72 3.65 -5.20 -7.27
CA ALA A 72 2.37 -5.71 -6.82
C ALA A 72 2.09 -5.14 -5.43
N LEU A 73 0.94 -4.52 -5.28
CA LEU A 73 0.54 -3.89 -4.02
C LEU A 73 -0.67 -4.59 -3.43
N ALA A 74 -0.51 -5.07 -2.20
CA ALA A 74 -1.63 -5.52 -1.39
C ALA A 74 -2.00 -4.37 -0.46
N LEU A 75 -3.13 -3.73 -0.71
CA LEU A 75 -3.54 -2.53 0.02
C LEU A 75 -4.61 -2.86 1.05
N THR A 76 -4.36 -2.43 2.29
CA THR A 76 -5.37 -2.41 3.35
C THR A 76 -5.56 -0.96 3.73
N LEU A 77 -6.66 -0.37 3.28
CA LEU A 77 -6.94 1.05 3.41
C LEU A 77 -8.17 1.22 4.30
N ARG A 78 -8.00 1.89 5.43
CA ARG A 78 -9.06 2.01 6.43
C ARG A 78 -9.18 3.42 6.95
N SER A 79 -10.40 3.80 7.35
CA SER A 79 -10.57 4.97 8.21
C SER A 79 -10.21 4.56 9.64
N PRO A 80 -9.92 5.53 10.53
CA PRO A 80 -9.61 5.20 11.92
C PRO A 80 -10.72 4.41 12.62
N GLU A 81 -11.97 4.70 12.30
CA GLU A 81 -13.11 4.01 12.88
C GLU A 81 -13.17 2.55 12.45
N GLU A 82 -12.92 2.30 11.18
CA GLU A 82 -12.88 0.94 10.65
C GLU A 82 -11.73 0.14 11.25
N HIS A 83 -10.58 0.78 11.41
CA HIS A 83 -9.41 0.14 11.99
C HIS A 83 -9.66 -0.22 13.45
N ALA A 84 -10.29 0.67 14.20
CA ALA A 84 -10.62 0.41 15.59
C ALA A 84 -11.59 -0.78 15.74
N ARG A 85 -12.53 -0.93 14.81
CA ARG A 85 -13.48 -2.04 14.84
C ARG A 85 -12.85 -3.38 14.49
N ASN A 86 -11.74 -3.38 13.76
CA ASN A 86 -11.06 -4.58 13.31
C ASN A 86 -9.91 -5.00 14.21
N THR A 87 -9.68 -4.27 15.28
CA THR A 87 -8.72 -4.64 16.31
C THR A 87 -9.43 -5.17 17.56
#